data_a9843561fb48fc088e199d91247fcdf7
#
_entry.id   a9843561fb48fc088e199d91247fcdf7
#
_cell.length_a   1.000
_cell.length_b   1.000
_cell.length_c   1.000
_cell.angle_alpha   90.00
_cell.angle_beta   90.00
_cell.angle_gamma   90.00
#
_symmetry.space_group_name_H-M   'P 1'
#
loop_
_entity.id
_entity.type
_entity.pdbx_description
1 polymer ?
#
loop_
_entity_poly.entity_id
_entity_poly.type
_entity_poly.pdbx_seq_one_letter_code
_entity_poly.pdbx_strand_id
1 'polypeptide(L)'
;MDNKYFTSESVELLHSQIKLHEKNPRTIPEENRKALKRGIKKFGMVGGIVVNKRTGYTLVSGHQRLSVMDELQKYNTETKEKDYPIRVDLIDVEEKEEKELLILLNNPSAQGEWNYDTLRELIPDIDYKDAGLTEQDLDIIGVDFHFQTEEENTIAGELDTLMEPVREEHQAEVAQKQAERAEKVAHMKQVKEEVKQAATKAAANMDAYFMLSFDNWDAKAEFCEKFGFNPEEKFLKGEVFSEKIETLLTE
;
A
#
# COMPACT_ATOMS: atom_id res chain seq x y z
N MET A 1 -18.50 -21.95 -19.50
CA MET A 1 -18.57 -22.01 -18.03
C MET A 1 -18.44 -20.59 -17.54
N ASP A 2 -19.51 -20.01 -17.01
CA ASP A 2 -19.47 -18.67 -16.47
C ASP A 2 -18.74 -18.73 -15.11
N ASN A 3 -17.60 -18.08 -15.05
CA ASN A 3 -16.85 -17.98 -13.80
C ASN A 3 -17.38 -16.77 -13.03
N LYS A 4 -18.05 -17.02 -11.90
CA LYS A 4 -18.66 -15.99 -11.05
C LYS A 4 -17.68 -14.92 -10.53
N TYR A 5 -16.39 -15.15 -10.67
CA TYR A 5 -15.34 -14.19 -10.27
C TYR A 5 -14.89 -13.28 -11.44
N PHE A 6 -15.31 -13.54 -12.69
CA PHE A 6 -15.09 -12.64 -13.80
C PHE A 6 -16.33 -11.77 -13.99
N THR A 7 -16.32 -10.60 -13.35
CA THR A 7 -17.42 -9.64 -13.34
C THR A 7 -17.17 -8.41 -14.23
N SER A 8 -15.95 -8.29 -14.80
CA SER A 8 -15.59 -7.21 -15.70
C SER A 8 -15.70 -7.64 -17.16
N GLU A 9 -16.04 -6.71 -18.04
CA GLU A 9 -16.06 -6.85 -19.47
C GLU A 9 -14.97 -5.99 -20.10
N SER A 10 -14.14 -6.56 -20.97
CA SER A 10 -13.10 -5.79 -21.67
C SER A 10 -13.69 -5.13 -22.91
N VAL A 11 -13.73 -3.80 -22.90
CA VAL A 11 -14.30 -2.98 -23.97
C VAL A 11 -13.33 -1.89 -24.41
N GLU A 12 -13.57 -1.30 -25.58
CA GLU A 12 -12.85 -0.13 -26.07
C GLU A 12 -13.72 1.12 -25.88
N LEU A 13 -13.20 2.14 -25.22
CA LEU A 13 -13.82 3.44 -25.03
C LEU A 13 -12.91 4.54 -25.57
N LEU A 14 -13.48 5.66 -26.01
CA LEU A 14 -12.72 6.89 -26.22
C LEU A 14 -12.34 7.51 -24.88
N HIS A 15 -11.15 8.09 -24.78
CA HIS A 15 -10.71 8.75 -23.55
C HIS A 15 -11.73 9.79 -23.05
N SER A 16 -12.32 10.55 -23.97
CA SER A 16 -13.31 11.59 -23.66
C SER A 16 -14.59 11.06 -22.98
N GLN A 17 -14.83 9.76 -23.02
CA GLN A 17 -15.94 9.09 -22.34
C GLN A 17 -15.63 8.72 -20.90
N ILE A 18 -14.35 8.72 -20.52
CA ILE A 18 -13.87 8.33 -19.19
C ILE A 18 -13.87 9.55 -18.29
N LYS A 19 -14.54 9.43 -17.14
CA LYS A 19 -14.55 10.44 -16.09
C LYS A 19 -13.48 10.10 -15.06
N LEU A 20 -12.56 11.03 -14.78
CA LEU A 20 -11.58 10.85 -13.72
C LEU A 20 -12.26 10.86 -12.35
N HIS A 21 -11.87 9.96 -11.46
CA HIS A 21 -12.38 9.95 -10.08
C HIS A 21 -11.79 11.12 -9.29
N GLU A 22 -12.65 11.96 -8.71
CA GLU A 22 -12.26 13.20 -8.01
C GLU A 22 -11.35 12.95 -6.80
N LYS A 23 -11.48 11.79 -6.15
CA LYS A 23 -10.78 11.43 -4.91
C LYS A 23 -9.76 10.31 -5.15
N ASN A 24 -8.89 10.45 -6.17
CA ASN A 24 -7.81 9.49 -6.36
C ASN A 24 -6.76 9.64 -5.24
N PRO A 25 -6.54 8.62 -4.39
CA PRO A 25 -5.63 8.72 -3.26
C PRO A 25 -4.16 8.56 -3.63
N ARG A 26 -3.85 8.15 -4.88
CA ARG A 26 -2.49 7.78 -5.30
C ARG A 26 -1.82 8.87 -6.11
N THR A 27 -0.65 9.30 -5.65
CA THR A 27 0.27 10.16 -6.37
C THR A 27 1.48 9.35 -6.86
N ILE A 28 2.17 9.84 -7.88
CA ILE A 28 3.38 9.22 -8.41
C ILE A 28 4.53 10.24 -8.41
N PRO A 29 5.72 9.93 -7.85
CA PRO A 29 6.90 10.75 -7.99
C PRO A 29 7.31 10.90 -9.47
N GLU A 30 7.97 12.02 -9.80
CA GLU A 30 8.33 12.32 -11.18
C GLU A 30 9.28 11.27 -11.80
N GLU A 31 10.19 10.72 -11.02
CA GLU A 31 11.09 9.66 -11.48
C GLU A 31 10.34 8.39 -11.86
N ASN A 32 9.41 7.96 -11.00
CA ASN A 32 8.58 6.78 -11.26
C ASN A 32 7.63 7.03 -12.43
N ARG A 33 7.17 8.28 -12.62
CA ARG A 33 6.39 8.66 -13.79
C ARG A 33 7.20 8.53 -15.08
N LYS A 34 8.48 8.94 -15.07
CA LYS A 34 9.40 8.77 -16.22
C LYS A 34 9.64 7.29 -16.53
N ALA A 35 9.82 6.47 -15.50
CA ALA A 35 9.96 5.03 -15.64
C ALA A 35 8.69 4.40 -16.26
N LEU A 36 7.50 4.72 -15.73
CA LEU A 36 6.23 4.29 -16.30
C LEU A 36 6.07 4.71 -17.76
N LYS A 37 6.45 5.94 -18.11
CA LYS A 37 6.41 6.45 -19.48
C LYS A 37 7.34 5.68 -20.42
N ARG A 38 8.54 5.30 -19.97
CA ARG A 38 9.44 4.43 -20.74
C ARG A 38 8.82 3.07 -20.98
N GLY A 39 8.32 2.43 -19.93
CA GLY A 39 7.65 1.14 -20.03
C GLY A 39 6.49 1.17 -21.03
N ILE A 40 5.60 2.18 -20.95
CA ILE A 40 4.50 2.34 -21.90
C ILE A 40 4.99 2.55 -23.34
N LYS A 41 6.07 3.31 -23.55
CA LYS A 41 6.66 3.50 -24.88
C LYS A 41 7.24 2.22 -25.47
N LYS A 42 7.85 1.39 -24.63
CA LYS A 42 8.51 0.16 -25.09
C LYS A 42 7.55 -0.99 -25.29
N PHE A 43 6.65 -1.20 -24.35
CA PHE A 43 5.78 -2.39 -24.30
C PHE A 43 4.33 -2.10 -24.70
N GLY A 44 3.97 -0.82 -24.88
CA GLY A 44 2.59 -0.39 -25.01
C GLY A 44 1.87 -0.30 -23.68
N MET A 45 0.57 -0.05 -23.74
CA MET A 45 -0.30 0.00 -22.57
C MET A 45 -0.60 -1.41 -22.07
N VAL A 46 0.17 -1.91 -21.12
CA VAL A 46 -0.03 -3.19 -20.47
C VAL A 46 -0.59 -2.98 -19.06
N GLY A 47 -1.53 -3.83 -18.65
CA GLY A 47 -2.24 -3.71 -17.38
C GLY A 47 -3.56 -2.95 -17.51
N GLY A 48 -4.58 -3.41 -16.79
CA GLY A 48 -5.96 -2.94 -16.92
C GLY A 48 -6.17 -1.49 -16.52
N ILE A 49 -7.04 -0.82 -17.23
CA ILE A 49 -7.73 0.39 -16.77
C ILE A 49 -9.13 -0.04 -16.37
N VAL A 50 -9.53 0.22 -15.14
CA VAL A 50 -10.83 -0.20 -14.63
C VAL A 50 -11.76 1.00 -14.57
N VAL A 51 -12.93 0.85 -15.21
CA VAL A 51 -13.95 1.91 -15.34
C VAL A 51 -15.29 1.39 -14.86
N ASN A 52 -16.00 2.15 -14.04
CA ASN A 52 -17.35 1.82 -13.61
C ASN A 52 -18.41 2.51 -14.50
N LYS A 53 -19.19 1.72 -15.22
CA LYS A 53 -20.24 2.25 -16.09
C LYS A 53 -21.40 2.87 -15.31
N ARG A 54 -21.70 2.35 -14.12
CA ARG A 54 -22.85 2.77 -13.31
C ARG A 54 -22.72 4.21 -12.80
N THR A 55 -21.50 4.66 -12.52
CA THR A 55 -21.22 6.01 -12.06
C THR A 55 -20.85 6.99 -13.19
N GLY A 56 -21.20 6.64 -14.43
CA GLY A 56 -20.96 7.47 -15.60
C GLY A 56 -19.56 7.32 -16.18
N TYR A 57 -19.07 6.09 -16.26
CA TYR A 57 -17.73 5.73 -16.76
C TYR A 57 -16.61 6.30 -15.92
N THR A 58 -16.77 6.24 -14.59
CA THR A 58 -15.77 6.73 -13.65
C THR A 58 -14.56 5.79 -13.59
N LEU A 59 -13.37 6.37 -13.70
CA LEU A 59 -12.09 5.67 -13.61
C LEU A 59 -11.83 5.21 -12.17
N VAL A 60 -11.70 3.92 -11.97
CA VAL A 60 -11.42 3.30 -10.65
C VAL A 60 -9.95 2.96 -10.48
N SER A 61 -9.29 2.48 -11.55
CA SER A 61 -7.85 2.17 -11.53
C SER A 61 -7.19 2.54 -12.85
N GLY A 62 -5.89 2.87 -12.77
CA GLY A 62 -5.10 3.22 -13.96
C GLY A 62 -4.89 4.71 -14.19
N HIS A 63 -5.20 5.58 -13.22
CA HIS A 63 -5.06 7.04 -13.32
C HIS A 63 -3.67 7.49 -13.83
N GLN A 64 -2.60 6.92 -13.30
CA GLN A 64 -1.24 7.29 -13.69
C GLN A 64 -0.91 6.84 -15.13
N ARG A 65 -1.37 5.64 -15.53
CA ARG A 65 -1.20 5.12 -16.88
C ARG A 65 -1.96 5.97 -17.89
N LEU A 66 -3.20 6.32 -17.57
CA LEU A 66 -4.03 7.18 -18.42
C LEU A 66 -3.39 8.55 -18.59
N SER A 67 -2.95 9.19 -17.50
CA SER A 67 -2.26 10.48 -17.55
C SER A 67 -0.96 10.47 -18.37
N VAL A 68 -0.21 9.36 -18.36
CA VAL A 68 0.98 9.20 -19.22
C VAL A 68 0.58 9.01 -20.68
N MET A 69 -0.51 8.27 -20.96
CA MET A 69 -1.03 8.11 -22.30
C MET A 69 -1.53 9.43 -22.89
N ASP A 70 -2.20 10.28 -22.10
CA ASP A 70 -2.63 11.62 -22.50
C ASP A 70 -1.45 12.46 -23.00
N GLU A 71 -0.34 12.42 -22.25
CA GLU A 71 0.88 13.11 -22.63
C GLU A 71 1.49 12.55 -23.95
N LEU A 72 1.51 11.21 -24.10
CA LEU A 72 2.04 10.56 -25.28
C LEU A 72 1.18 10.80 -26.52
N GLN A 73 -0.13 10.78 -26.38
CA GLN A 73 -1.10 11.04 -27.45
C GLN A 73 -1.30 12.54 -27.68
N LYS A 74 -0.79 13.37 -26.80
CA LYS A 74 -0.99 14.83 -26.78
C LYS A 74 -2.49 15.19 -26.68
N TYR A 75 -3.24 14.40 -25.91
CA TYR A 75 -4.65 14.63 -25.67
C TYR A 75 -4.84 15.90 -24.84
N ASN A 76 -5.79 16.72 -25.24
CA ASN A 76 -6.18 17.91 -24.49
C ASN A 76 -7.47 17.61 -23.71
N THR A 77 -7.38 17.57 -22.40
CA THR A 77 -8.50 17.24 -21.51
C THR A 77 -9.61 18.30 -21.51
N GLU A 78 -9.29 19.56 -21.83
CA GLU A 78 -10.25 20.67 -21.86
C GLU A 78 -11.01 20.71 -23.18
N THR A 79 -10.28 20.67 -24.32
CA THR A 79 -10.85 20.75 -25.66
C THR A 79 -11.26 19.40 -26.23
N LYS A 80 -10.83 18.30 -25.61
CA LYS A 80 -10.99 16.91 -26.09
C LYS A 80 -10.36 16.66 -27.46
N GLU A 81 -9.42 17.50 -27.86
CA GLU A 81 -8.66 17.29 -29.09
C GLU A 81 -7.70 16.13 -28.97
N LYS A 82 -7.47 15.42 -30.08
CA LYS A 82 -6.65 14.21 -30.14
C LYS A 82 -7.15 13.09 -29.24
N ASP A 83 -8.47 12.94 -29.17
CA ASP A 83 -9.10 11.84 -28.48
C ASP A 83 -8.64 10.49 -29.07
N TYR A 84 -8.53 9.49 -28.23
CA TYR A 84 -7.97 8.20 -28.61
C TYR A 84 -8.70 7.04 -27.94
N PRO A 85 -8.76 5.87 -28.63
CA PRO A 85 -9.39 4.70 -28.06
C PRO A 85 -8.51 4.05 -26.98
N ILE A 86 -9.15 3.56 -25.93
CA ILE A 86 -8.52 2.88 -24.81
C ILE A 86 -9.30 1.61 -24.48
N ARG A 87 -8.58 0.52 -24.34
CA ARG A 87 -9.15 -0.73 -23.84
C ARG A 87 -9.26 -0.66 -22.31
N VAL A 88 -10.45 -0.90 -21.80
CA VAL A 88 -10.77 -0.83 -20.37
C VAL A 88 -11.47 -2.10 -19.91
N ASP A 89 -11.34 -2.43 -18.65
CA ASP A 89 -12.13 -3.42 -17.94
C ASP A 89 -13.34 -2.69 -17.33
N LEU A 90 -14.49 -2.89 -17.92
CA LEU A 90 -15.73 -2.24 -17.54
C LEU A 90 -16.40 -3.04 -16.42
N ILE A 91 -16.69 -2.39 -15.32
CA ILE A 91 -17.41 -2.95 -14.17
C ILE A 91 -18.77 -2.26 -13.98
N ASP A 92 -19.65 -2.91 -13.22
CA ASP A 92 -21.00 -2.41 -12.91
C ASP A 92 -21.28 -2.59 -11.42
N VAL A 93 -20.76 -1.67 -10.62
CA VAL A 93 -20.84 -1.71 -9.17
C VAL A 93 -21.44 -0.43 -8.61
N GLU A 94 -22.00 -0.51 -7.39
CA GLU A 94 -22.53 0.66 -6.69
C GLU A 94 -21.40 1.61 -6.25
N GLU A 95 -21.74 2.88 -5.99
CA GLU A 95 -20.76 3.92 -5.59
C GLU A 95 -19.93 3.55 -4.35
N LYS A 96 -20.54 2.80 -3.41
CA LYS A 96 -19.82 2.32 -2.23
C LYS A 96 -18.75 1.31 -2.61
N GLU A 97 -19.10 0.33 -3.43
CA GLU A 97 -18.17 -0.71 -3.91
C GLU A 97 -17.09 -0.11 -4.82
N GLU A 98 -17.43 0.92 -5.61
CA GLU A 98 -16.46 1.67 -6.40
C GLU A 98 -15.37 2.29 -5.52
N LYS A 99 -15.73 2.90 -4.38
CA LYS A 99 -14.78 3.45 -3.41
C LYS A 99 -13.93 2.36 -2.74
N GLU A 100 -14.53 1.23 -2.42
CA GLU A 100 -13.81 0.07 -1.88
C GLU A 100 -12.80 -0.47 -2.89
N LEU A 101 -13.20 -0.61 -4.16
CA LEU A 101 -12.31 -1.03 -5.25
C LEU A 101 -11.22 0.01 -5.56
N LEU A 102 -11.54 1.31 -5.51
CA LEU A 102 -10.56 2.38 -5.67
C LEU A 102 -9.43 2.25 -4.63
N ILE A 103 -9.76 1.93 -3.39
CA ILE A 103 -8.77 1.72 -2.32
C ILE A 103 -8.03 0.39 -2.55
N LEU A 104 -8.75 -0.69 -2.77
CA LEU A 104 -8.18 -2.04 -2.92
C LEU A 104 -7.14 -2.11 -4.05
N LEU A 105 -7.49 -1.60 -5.23
CA LEU A 105 -6.63 -1.65 -6.43
C LEU A 105 -5.43 -0.70 -6.35
N ASN A 106 -5.45 0.26 -5.43
CA ASN A 106 -4.36 1.20 -5.19
C ASN A 106 -3.61 0.95 -3.88
N ASN A 107 -4.00 -0.07 -3.10
CA ASN A 107 -3.38 -0.40 -1.82
C ASN A 107 -2.09 -1.22 -2.03
N PRO A 108 -0.90 -0.69 -1.71
CA PRO A 108 0.36 -1.43 -1.85
C PRO A 108 0.36 -2.75 -1.06
N SER A 109 -0.27 -2.78 0.11
CA SER A 109 -0.34 -3.98 0.95
C SER A 109 -1.14 -5.13 0.31
N ALA A 110 -2.06 -4.81 -0.61
CA ALA A 110 -2.82 -5.82 -1.36
C ALA A 110 -2.05 -6.36 -2.59
N GLN A 111 -0.94 -5.72 -2.97
CA GLN A 111 -0.11 -6.12 -4.12
C GLN A 111 1.01 -7.08 -3.76
N GLY A 112 1.23 -7.35 -2.46
CA GLY A 112 2.32 -8.18 -1.96
C GLY A 112 3.64 -7.43 -1.79
N GLU A 113 4.66 -8.17 -1.42
CA GLU A 113 6.02 -7.66 -1.22
C GLU A 113 6.98 -8.32 -2.22
N TRP A 114 8.06 -7.62 -2.57
CA TRP A 114 9.09 -8.17 -3.43
C TRP A 114 9.90 -9.25 -2.71
N ASN A 115 10.11 -10.38 -3.38
CA ASN A 115 11.17 -11.30 -3.01
C ASN A 115 12.48 -10.79 -3.63
N TYR A 116 13.30 -10.14 -2.81
CA TYR A 116 14.53 -9.52 -3.28
C TYR A 116 15.57 -10.51 -3.82
N ASP A 117 15.59 -11.75 -3.33
CA ASP A 117 16.51 -12.77 -3.85
C ASP A 117 16.13 -13.16 -5.29
N THR A 118 14.85 -13.44 -5.53
CA THR A 118 14.34 -13.72 -6.88
C THR A 118 14.49 -12.51 -7.80
N LEU A 119 14.27 -11.29 -7.30
CA LEU A 119 14.42 -10.08 -8.09
C LEU A 119 15.88 -9.88 -8.51
N ARG A 120 16.84 -10.15 -7.62
CA ARG A 120 18.29 -10.10 -7.90
C ARG A 120 18.71 -11.06 -9.00
N GLU A 121 18.08 -12.23 -9.10
CA GLU A 121 18.33 -13.20 -10.17
C GLU A 121 17.81 -12.73 -11.54
N LEU A 122 16.72 -11.95 -11.56
CA LEU A 122 16.09 -11.50 -12.81
C LEU A 122 16.75 -10.24 -13.40
N ILE A 123 17.29 -9.37 -12.57
CA ILE A 123 17.82 -8.06 -12.99
C ILE A 123 18.97 -8.16 -14.00
N PRO A 124 19.94 -9.08 -13.90
CA PRO A 124 21.05 -9.19 -14.86
C PRO A 124 20.61 -9.42 -16.31
N ASP A 125 19.46 -10.01 -16.52
CA ASP A 125 18.95 -10.38 -17.86
C ASP A 125 18.09 -9.27 -18.51
N ILE A 126 17.88 -8.15 -17.83
CA ILE A 126 16.95 -7.10 -18.26
C ILE A 126 17.56 -5.70 -18.17
N ASP A 127 17.00 -4.76 -18.91
CA ASP A 127 17.21 -3.33 -18.63
C ASP A 127 16.32 -2.91 -17.45
N TYR A 128 16.94 -2.72 -16.30
CA TYR A 128 16.23 -2.35 -15.07
C TYR A 128 15.45 -1.04 -15.20
N LYS A 129 15.94 -0.09 -16.02
CA LYS A 129 15.27 1.19 -16.27
C LYS A 129 13.97 1.01 -17.04
N ASP A 130 13.93 0.04 -17.94
CA ASP A 130 12.72 -0.30 -18.69
C ASP A 130 11.74 -1.11 -17.85
N ALA A 131 12.24 -1.87 -16.88
CA ALA A 131 11.44 -2.55 -15.86
C ALA A 131 10.85 -1.58 -14.82
N GLY A 132 11.24 -0.30 -14.86
CA GLY A 132 10.71 0.72 -13.95
C GLY A 132 11.50 0.85 -12.65
N LEU A 133 12.62 0.15 -12.52
CA LEU A 133 13.51 0.26 -11.36
C LEU A 133 14.40 1.50 -11.47
N THR A 134 14.69 2.08 -10.32
CA THR A 134 15.63 3.19 -10.16
C THR A 134 16.97 2.69 -9.63
N GLU A 135 18.01 3.52 -9.67
CA GLU A 135 19.29 3.19 -9.04
C GLU A 135 19.15 2.96 -7.53
N GLN A 136 18.25 3.68 -6.89
CA GLN A 136 17.95 3.47 -5.47
C GLN A 136 17.31 2.11 -5.20
N ASP A 137 16.47 1.62 -6.12
CA ASP A 137 15.89 0.28 -6.03
C ASP A 137 16.99 -0.79 -6.15
N LEU A 138 17.96 -0.61 -7.05
CA LEU A 138 19.10 -1.52 -7.18
C LEU A 138 19.95 -1.55 -5.92
N ASP A 139 20.21 -0.42 -5.29
CA ASP A 139 20.91 -0.32 -4.01
C ASP A 139 20.18 -1.11 -2.91
N ILE A 140 18.86 -1.00 -2.85
CA ILE A 140 18.02 -1.72 -1.89
C ILE A 140 18.04 -3.22 -2.15
N ILE A 141 18.04 -3.62 -3.43
CA ILE A 141 18.07 -5.01 -3.87
C ILE A 141 19.48 -5.62 -3.66
N GLY A 142 20.52 -4.76 -3.58
CA GLY A 142 21.92 -5.18 -3.40
C GLY A 142 22.53 -5.73 -4.69
N VAL A 143 22.21 -5.12 -5.83
CA VAL A 143 22.80 -5.46 -7.12
C VAL A 143 23.82 -4.39 -7.50
N ASP A 144 25.09 -4.72 -7.46
CA ASP A 144 26.16 -3.88 -7.99
C ASP A 144 26.27 -4.08 -9.51
N PHE A 145 25.75 -3.15 -10.28
CA PHE A 145 25.96 -3.11 -11.72
C PHE A 145 27.29 -2.45 -12.05
N HIS A 146 28.32 -3.25 -12.30
CA HIS A 146 29.47 -2.78 -13.04
C HIS A 146 29.16 -2.95 -14.54
N PHE A 147 28.80 -1.87 -15.22
CA PHE A 147 28.75 -1.86 -16.68
C PHE A 147 30.17 -2.05 -17.22
N GLN A 148 30.47 -3.26 -17.68
CA GLN A 148 31.63 -3.49 -18.54
C GLN A 148 31.22 -3.08 -19.95
N THR A 149 31.56 -1.89 -20.36
CA THR A 149 31.57 -1.52 -21.78
C THR A 149 32.83 -2.07 -22.39
N GLU A 150 32.70 -2.87 -23.46
CA GLU A 150 33.83 -3.56 -24.13
C GLU A 150 34.90 -2.59 -24.74
N GLU A 151 34.73 -1.30 -24.67
CA GLU A 151 35.65 -0.29 -25.22
C GLU A 151 36.70 0.24 -24.24
N GLU A 152 36.68 -0.13 -22.96
CA GLU A 152 37.58 0.41 -21.93
C GLU A 152 38.80 -0.44 -21.59
N ASN A 153 39.03 -1.55 -22.27
CA ASN A 153 40.10 -2.50 -21.92
C ASN A 153 41.56 -2.07 -22.24
N THR A 154 41.76 -0.87 -22.79
CA THR A 154 43.12 -0.42 -23.13
C THR A 154 43.63 0.75 -22.29
N ILE A 155 42.77 1.48 -21.60
CA ILE A 155 43.15 2.58 -20.71
C ILE A 155 42.97 2.19 -19.23
N ALA A 156 42.19 1.16 -18.95
CA ALA A 156 41.80 0.75 -17.60
C ALA A 156 42.97 0.22 -16.74
N GLY A 157 44.02 -0.36 -17.35
CA GLY A 157 45.13 -0.95 -16.58
C GLY A 157 46.00 0.06 -15.84
N GLU A 158 46.15 1.28 -16.38
CA GLU A 158 46.94 2.34 -15.73
C GLU A 158 46.07 3.18 -14.75
N LEU A 159 44.78 3.25 -14.99
CA LEU A 159 43.82 3.94 -14.10
C LEU A 159 43.50 3.09 -12.85
N ASP A 160 43.52 1.76 -12.98
CA ASP A 160 43.13 0.86 -11.90
C ASP A 160 44.13 0.91 -10.74
N THR A 161 45.41 1.04 -11.01
CA THR A 161 46.47 1.20 -9.98
C THR A 161 46.46 2.55 -9.30
N LEU A 162 45.94 3.59 -9.93
CA LEU A 162 45.81 4.92 -9.35
C LEU A 162 44.50 5.09 -8.53
N MET A 163 43.51 4.25 -8.81
CA MET A 163 42.20 4.33 -8.17
C MET A 163 42.00 3.31 -7.03
N GLU A 164 42.95 2.38 -6.82
CA GLU A 164 42.86 1.38 -5.75
C GLU A 164 42.63 1.97 -4.35
N PRO A 165 43.37 3.04 -3.91
CA PRO A 165 43.11 3.62 -2.59
C PRO A 165 41.74 4.31 -2.47
N VAL A 166 41.22 4.87 -3.54
CA VAL A 166 39.89 5.53 -3.56
C VAL A 166 38.78 4.49 -3.54
N ARG A 167 39.00 3.31 -4.15
CA ARG A 167 38.07 2.18 -4.09
C ARG A 167 37.98 1.58 -2.69
N GLU A 168 39.13 1.44 -2.00
CA GLU A 168 39.14 0.93 -0.62
C GLU A 168 38.41 1.88 0.35
N GLU A 169 38.63 3.19 0.22
CA GLU A 169 37.89 4.19 1.00
C GLU A 169 36.40 4.15 0.69
N HIS A 170 36.02 4.06 -0.59
CA HIS A 170 34.61 4.00 -1.00
C HIS A 170 33.95 2.69 -0.54
N GLN A 171 34.64 1.55 -0.62
CA GLN A 171 34.13 0.25 -0.11
C GLN A 171 33.95 0.29 1.41
N ALA A 172 34.87 0.90 2.15
CA ALA A 172 34.73 1.08 3.58
C ALA A 172 33.54 1.97 3.95
N GLU A 173 33.35 3.06 3.21
CA GLU A 173 32.21 3.97 3.40
C GLU A 173 30.86 3.31 3.06
N VAL A 174 30.80 2.52 1.99
CA VAL A 174 29.63 1.75 1.60
C VAL A 174 29.31 0.66 2.64
N ALA A 175 30.34 -0.06 3.12
CA ALA A 175 30.19 -1.06 4.17
C ALA A 175 29.68 -0.44 5.48
N GLN A 176 30.21 0.73 5.85
CA GLN A 176 29.75 1.45 7.03
C GLN A 176 28.29 1.91 6.90
N LYS A 177 27.91 2.46 5.74
CA LYS A 177 26.51 2.83 5.45
C LYS A 177 25.57 1.63 5.42
N GLN A 178 26.02 0.48 4.94
CA GLN A 178 25.25 -0.77 4.99
C GLN A 178 25.06 -1.27 6.42
N ALA A 179 26.10 -1.21 7.25
CA ALA A 179 26.01 -1.58 8.67
C ALA A 179 25.03 -0.68 9.44
N GLU A 180 25.12 0.64 9.26
CA GLU A 180 24.19 1.60 9.86
C GLU A 180 22.74 1.38 9.39
N ARG A 181 22.53 1.03 8.11
CA ARG A 181 21.21 0.69 7.59
C ARG A 181 20.67 -0.61 8.17
N ALA A 182 21.52 -1.64 8.26
CA ALA A 182 21.13 -2.92 8.88
C ALA A 182 20.73 -2.72 10.35
N GLU A 183 21.45 -1.88 11.08
CA GLU A 183 21.11 -1.52 12.45
C GLU A 183 19.78 -0.76 12.55
N LYS A 184 19.55 0.21 11.67
CA LYS A 184 18.27 0.94 11.58
C LYS A 184 17.10 0.01 11.25
N VAL A 185 17.29 -0.94 10.32
CA VAL A 185 16.26 -1.92 9.96
C VAL A 185 15.99 -2.87 11.13
N ALA A 186 17.02 -3.32 11.83
CA ALA A 186 16.86 -4.16 13.01
C ALA A 186 16.12 -3.41 14.14
N HIS A 187 16.49 -2.16 14.39
CA HIS A 187 15.79 -1.29 15.33
C HIS A 187 14.32 -1.08 14.96
N MET A 188 14.03 -0.81 13.68
CA MET A 188 12.65 -0.66 13.19
C MET A 188 11.84 -1.95 13.36
N LYS A 189 12.43 -3.13 13.13
CA LYS A 189 11.77 -4.42 13.38
C LYS A 189 11.46 -4.60 14.87
N GLN A 190 12.41 -4.26 15.75
CA GLN A 190 12.21 -4.33 17.18
C GLN A 190 11.11 -3.39 17.66
N VAL A 191 11.12 -2.13 17.24
CA VAL A 191 10.05 -1.15 17.54
C VAL A 191 8.69 -1.64 17.05
N LYS A 192 8.61 -2.20 15.83
CA LYS A 192 7.37 -2.77 15.29
C LYS A 192 6.85 -3.92 16.15
N GLU A 193 7.73 -4.79 16.64
CA GLU A 193 7.34 -5.91 17.50
C GLU A 193 6.90 -5.42 18.90
N GLU A 194 7.58 -4.42 19.46
CA GLU A 194 7.19 -3.79 20.73
C GLU A 194 5.81 -3.11 20.64
N VAL A 195 5.55 -2.38 19.56
CA VAL A 195 4.26 -1.75 19.30
C VAL A 195 3.16 -2.81 19.13
N LYS A 196 3.44 -3.90 18.42
CA LYS A 196 2.51 -5.02 18.26
C LYS A 196 2.20 -5.70 19.58
N GLN A 197 3.23 -5.95 20.43
CA GLN A 197 3.04 -6.52 21.75
C GLN A 197 2.28 -5.57 22.69
N ALA A 198 2.55 -4.27 22.63
CA ALA A 198 1.83 -3.26 23.39
C ALA A 198 0.35 -3.20 22.95
N ALA A 199 0.07 -3.25 21.64
CA ALA A 199 -1.29 -3.29 21.12
C ALA A 199 -2.04 -4.58 21.52
N THR A 200 -1.34 -5.73 21.52
CA THR A 200 -1.93 -7.00 21.98
C THR A 200 -2.22 -6.97 23.49
N LYS A 201 -1.32 -6.42 24.31
CA LYS A 201 -1.56 -6.22 25.74
C LYS A 201 -2.70 -5.25 26.00
N ALA A 202 -2.78 -4.15 25.24
CA ALA A 202 -3.88 -3.20 25.34
C ALA A 202 -5.22 -3.83 24.95
N ALA A 203 -5.24 -4.67 23.91
CA ALA A 203 -6.43 -5.42 23.50
C ALA A 203 -6.85 -6.48 24.52
N ALA A 204 -5.88 -7.13 25.19
CA ALA A 204 -6.15 -8.08 26.26
C ALA A 204 -6.66 -7.42 27.55
N ASN A 205 -6.32 -6.13 27.76
CA ASN A 205 -6.79 -5.32 28.89
C ASN A 205 -8.00 -4.44 28.52
N MET A 206 -8.66 -4.70 27.39
CA MET A 206 -9.95 -4.05 27.12
C MET A 206 -10.97 -4.51 28.15
N ASP A 207 -11.55 -3.54 28.85
CA ASP A 207 -12.65 -3.80 29.79
C ASP A 207 -13.76 -4.58 29.08
N ALA A 208 -14.10 -5.74 29.63
CA ALA A 208 -15.25 -6.51 29.16
C ALA A 208 -16.50 -5.99 29.85
N TYR A 209 -17.48 -5.55 29.09
CA TYR A 209 -18.74 -5.02 29.62
C TYR A 209 -19.86 -6.01 29.42
N PHE A 210 -20.72 -6.18 30.44
CA PHE A 210 -22.06 -6.68 30.24
C PHE A 210 -23.06 -5.62 30.73
N MET A 211 -24.22 -5.56 30.13
CA MET A 211 -25.24 -4.54 30.42
C MET A 211 -26.46 -5.20 31.08
N LEU A 212 -26.86 -4.71 32.25
CA LEU A 212 -28.14 -5.02 32.87
C LEU A 212 -29.17 -3.97 32.41
N SER A 213 -30.29 -4.45 31.91
CA SER A 213 -31.43 -3.64 31.50
C SER A 213 -32.56 -3.81 32.49
N PHE A 214 -33.20 -2.72 32.88
CA PHE A 214 -34.37 -2.69 33.75
C PHE A 214 -35.54 -2.06 33.01
N ASP A 215 -36.77 -2.51 33.29
CA ASP A 215 -37.97 -2.03 32.61
C ASP A 215 -38.28 -0.55 32.93
N ASN A 216 -37.90 -0.11 34.12
CA ASN A 216 -38.09 1.25 34.57
C ASN A 216 -37.06 1.65 35.64
N TRP A 217 -37.09 2.93 36.04
CA TRP A 217 -36.19 3.47 37.05
C TRP A 217 -36.39 2.87 38.44
N ASP A 218 -37.67 2.57 38.81
CA ASP A 218 -38.00 2.05 40.12
C ASP A 218 -37.44 0.65 40.28
N ALA A 219 -37.51 -0.20 39.26
CA ALA A 219 -36.92 -1.54 39.27
C ALA A 219 -35.38 -1.48 39.37
N LYS A 220 -34.74 -0.49 38.75
CA LYS A 220 -33.29 -0.25 38.92
C LYS A 220 -32.96 0.18 40.35
N ALA A 221 -33.75 1.10 40.91
CA ALA A 221 -33.53 1.63 42.25
C ALA A 221 -33.67 0.51 43.30
N GLU A 222 -34.75 -0.32 43.21
CA GLU A 222 -34.97 -1.47 44.06
C GLU A 222 -33.82 -2.48 44.01
N PHE A 223 -33.34 -2.79 42.80
CA PHE A 223 -32.17 -3.63 42.60
C PHE A 223 -30.93 -3.06 43.28
N CYS A 224 -30.66 -1.78 43.05
CA CYS A 224 -29.51 -1.11 43.64
C CYS A 224 -29.56 -1.06 45.16
N GLU A 225 -30.76 -0.80 45.74
CA GLU A 225 -30.97 -0.78 47.16
C GLU A 225 -30.74 -2.16 47.77
N LYS A 226 -31.28 -3.22 47.13
CA LYS A 226 -31.14 -4.61 47.57
C LYS A 226 -29.66 -5.06 47.64
N PHE A 227 -28.86 -4.61 46.71
CA PHE A 227 -27.43 -4.99 46.65
C PHE A 227 -26.47 -3.90 47.21
N GLY A 228 -27.03 -2.84 47.77
CA GLY A 228 -26.25 -1.75 48.36
C GLY A 228 -25.42 -0.94 47.38
N PHE A 229 -25.95 -0.74 46.15
CA PHE A 229 -25.37 0.09 45.11
C PHE A 229 -26.08 1.45 45.03
N ASN A 230 -25.37 2.45 44.51
CA ASN A 230 -25.96 3.75 44.26
C ASN A 230 -26.73 3.76 42.92
N PRO A 231 -28.06 3.99 42.88
CA PRO A 231 -28.83 3.99 41.64
C PRO A 231 -28.45 5.09 40.67
N GLU A 232 -27.79 6.18 41.10
CA GLU A 232 -27.30 7.28 40.28
C GLU A 232 -26.01 6.90 39.48
N GLU A 233 -25.30 5.87 39.90
CA GLU A 233 -24.12 5.42 39.19
C GLU A 233 -24.46 4.79 37.85
N LYS A 234 -23.70 5.20 36.80
CA LYS A 234 -23.87 4.68 35.44
C LYS A 234 -23.04 3.44 35.17
N PHE A 235 -21.95 3.27 35.89
CA PHE A 235 -21.01 2.15 35.71
C PHE A 235 -20.59 1.62 37.08
N LEU A 236 -20.55 0.31 37.20
CA LEU A 236 -20.07 -0.41 38.37
C LEU A 236 -18.98 -1.37 37.93
N LYS A 237 -17.86 -1.42 38.65
CA LYS A 237 -16.81 -2.38 38.37
C LYS A 237 -17.30 -3.79 38.75
N GLY A 238 -17.02 -4.76 37.86
CA GLY A 238 -17.44 -6.15 38.02
C GLY A 238 -16.89 -6.79 39.28
N GLU A 239 -15.68 -6.43 39.70
CA GLU A 239 -15.04 -6.89 40.94
C GLU A 239 -15.82 -6.44 42.17
N VAL A 240 -16.26 -5.16 42.21
CA VAL A 240 -17.08 -4.62 43.31
C VAL A 240 -18.45 -5.29 43.37
N PHE A 241 -19.00 -5.60 42.19
CA PHE A 241 -20.26 -6.32 42.08
C PHE A 241 -20.14 -7.74 42.61
N SER A 242 -19.08 -8.47 42.25
CA SER A 242 -18.78 -9.82 42.71
C SER A 242 -18.61 -9.91 44.22
N GLU A 243 -17.81 -9.01 44.76
CA GLU A 243 -17.54 -8.96 46.22
C GLU A 243 -18.80 -8.69 47.04
N LYS A 244 -19.70 -7.85 46.58
CA LYS A 244 -20.99 -7.57 47.20
C LYS A 244 -21.92 -8.82 47.18
N ILE A 245 -21.96 -9.51 46.08
CA ILE A 245 -22.77 -10.73 45.94
C ILE A 245 -22.23 -11.83 46.87
N GLU A 246 -20.93 -12.04 46.92
CA GLU A 246 -20.30 -13.01 47.82
C GLU A 246 -20.63 -12.74 49.28
N THR A 247 -20.59 -11.46 49.71
CA THR A 247 -20.96 -11.04 51.07
C THR A 247 -22.42 -11.40 51.38
N LEU A 248 -23.35 -11.14 50.47
CA LEU A 248 -24.76 -11.42 50.66
C LEU A 248 -25.10 -12.95 50.64
N LEU A 249 -24.27 -13.78 50.05
CA LEU A 249 -24.45 -15.23 50.01
C LEU A 249 -23.88 -15.92 51.26
N THR A 250 -23.07 -15.21 52.05
CA THR A 250 -22.44 -15.72 53.26
C THR A 250 -23.11 -15.28 54.58
N GLU A 251 -24.06 -14.32 54.50
CA GLU A 251 -24.99 -13.93 55.56
C GLU A 251 -26.32 -14.77 55.46
#